data_d26c195603835b3dd1d336b75d14b674
#
_entry.id   d26c195603835b3dd1d336b75d14b674
#
_cell.length_a   1.000
_cell.length_b   1.000
_cell.length_c   1.000
_cell.angle_alpha   90.00
_cell.angle_beta   90.00
_cell.angle_gamma   90.00
#
_symmetry.space_group_name_H-M   'P 1'
#
loop_
_entity.id
_entity.type
_entity.pdbx_description
1 polymer ?
#
loop_
_entity_poly.entity_id
_entity_poly.type
_entity_poly.pdbx_seq_one_letter_code
_entity_poly.pdbx_strand_id
1 'polypeptide(L)'
;VIARETRRGKGNFLICSSDVAAALSASGVLDYTPALAVNGNLAVDDAGNTFAGTLNGGMKVYIDPYAAVNYVNIGYKGTNAYDAGIFYCPYVPLTMVRAVGENSFQPKIGFKTRYGMVANPFVGSTAGDNTGADRANQYYRIFKVTNILGEG
;
A
#
# COMPACT_ATOMS: atom_id res chain seq x y z
N VAL A 1 -2.24 8.54 -16.07
CA VAL A 1 -1.57 7.30 -16.51
C VAL A 1 -2.44 6.11 -16.19
N ILE A 2 -2.74 5.80 -14.89
CA ILE A 2 -3.50 4.62 -14.47
C ILE A 2 -4.82 4.48 -15.25
N ALA A 3 -5.63 5.52 -15.34
CA ALA A 3 -6.90 5.49 -16.07
C ALA A 3 -6.74 5.19 -17.57
N ARG A 4 -5.66 5.69 -18.18
CA ARG A 4 -5.37 5.45 -19.59
C ARG A 4 -4.95 4.00 -19.85
N GLU A 5 -4.09 3.48 -18.98
CA GLU A 5 -3.52 2.13 -19.13
C GLU A 5 -4.52 1.04 -18.77
N THR A 6 -5.22 1.20 -17.64
CA THR A 6 -6.19 0.19 -17.17
C THR A 6 -7.54 0.28 -17.83
N ARG A 7 -7.93 1.48 -18.31
CA ARG A 7 -9.29 1.78 -18.82
C ARG A 7 -10.41 1.44 -17.83
N ARG A 8 -10.07 1.31 -16.55
CA ARG A 8 -11.01 0.98 -15.46
C ARG A 8 -11.40 2.19 -14.64
N GLY A 9 -10.50 3.13 -14.47
CA GLY A 9 -10.74 4.35 -13.70
C GLY A 9 -9.46 4.99 -13.20
N LYS A 10 -9.60 6.15 -12.57
CA LYS A 10 -8.49 6.86 -11.93
C LYS A 10 -8.07 6.15 -10.64
N GLY A 11 -6.83 6.40 -10.19
CA GLY A 11 -6.38 5.93 -8.88
C GLY A 11 -7.34 6.36 -7.76
N ASN A 12 -7.63 5.45 -6.84
CA ASN A 12 -8.57 5.66 -5.74
C ASN A 12 -7.92 5.57 -4.36
N PHE A 13 -6.66 5.20 -4.28
CA PHE A 13 -5.89 5.28 -3.04
C PHE A 13 -4.47 5.76 -3.30
N LEU A 14 -3.88 6.33 -2.25
CA LEU A 14 -2.53 6.87 -2.24
C LEU A 14 -1.82 6.39 -0.98
N ILE A 15 -0.62 5.89 -1.14
CA ILE A 15 0.27 5.55 -0.03
C ILE A 15 1.48 6.48 -0.12
N CYS A 16 1.82 7.14 0.96
CA CYS A 16 2.94 8.09 0.99
C CYS A 16 3.75 8.00 2.29
N SER A 17 4.94 8.56 2.26
CA SER A 17 5.74 8.74 3.46
C SER A 17 5.12 9.80 4.39
N SER A 18 5.52 9.81 5.66
CA SER A 18 5.04 10.77 6.66
C SER A 18 5.31 12.22 6.27
N ASP A 19 6.46 12.52 5.68
CA ASP A 19 6.83 13.87 5.27
C ASP A 19 5.94 14.40 4.14
N VAL A 20 5.61 13.53 3.17
CA VAL A 20 4.68 13.86 2.10
C VAL A 20 3.28 14.08 2.64
N ALA A 21 2.84 13.26 3.60
CA ALA A 21 1.55 13.44 4.24
C ALA A 21 1.47 14.76 5.00
N ALA A 22 2.54 15.15 5.71
CA ALA A 22 2.62 16.43 6.38
C ALA A 22 2.56 17.61 5.40
N ALA A 23 3.24 17.51 4.26
CA ALA A 23 3.19 18.52 3.20
C ALA A 23 1.79 18.65 2.58
N LEU A 24 1.11 17.53 2.32
CA LEU A 24 -0.27 17.52 1.83
C LEU A 24 -1.24 18.13 2.84
N SER A 25 -1.01 17.88 4.10
CA SER A 25 -1.73 18.46 5.21
C SER A 25 -1.56 19.99 5.27
N ALA A 26 -0.33 20.45 5.22
CA ALA A 26 0.00 21.88 5.24
C ALA A 26 -0.56 22.63 4.04
N SER A 27 -0.70 21.98 2.90
CA SER A 27 -1.31 22.55 1.69
C SER A 27 -2.85 22.69 1.78
N GLY A 28 -3.49 22.09 2.81
CA GLY A 28 -4.94 22.14 2.99
C GLY A 28 -5.75 21.28 2.00
N VAL A 29 -5.10 20.41 1.24
CA VAL A 29 -5.75 19.56 0.23
C VAL A 29 -6.27 18.25 0.84
N LEU A 30 -5.75 17.87 2.00
CA LEU A 30 -6.11 16.65 2.71
C LEU A 30 -7.29 16.89 3.66
N ASP A 31 -8.37 16.15 3.45
CA ASP A 31 -9.53 16.14 4.36
C ASP A 31 -9.38 15.05 5.41
N TYR A 32 -9.23 15.44 6.66
CA TYR A 32 -9.09 14.54 7.81
C TYR A 32 -10.40 14.02 8.37
N THR A 33 -11.52 14.65 8.04
CA THR A 33 -12.83 14.32 8.62
C THR A 33 -13.15 12.82 8.51
N PRO A 34 -12.90 12.15 7.39
CA PRO A 34 -13.17 10.72 7.28
C PRO A 34 -12.31 9.85 8.20
N ALA A 35 -11.05 10.25 8.45
CA ALA A 35 -10.15 9.50 9.33
C ALA A 35 -10.60 9.61 10.80
N LEU A 36 -11.03 10.80 11.22
CA LEU A 36 -11.57 11.05 12.56
C LEU A 36 -12.87 10.28 12.80
N ALA A 37 -13.75 10.21 11.80
CA ALA A 37 -15.02 9.49 11.89
C ALA A 37 -14.83 7.97 12.07
N VAL A 38 -13.81 7.39 11.45
CA VAL A 38 -13.49 5.97 11.58
C VAL A 38 -13.04 5.61 12.98
N ASN A 39 -12.29 6.49 13.63
CA ASN A 39 -11.72 6.24 14.96
C ASN A 39 -12.70 6.54 16.12
N GLY A 40 -13.85 7.13 15.84
CA GLY A 40 -14.88 7.40 16.85
C GLY A 40 -14.45 8.29 18.03
N ASN A 41 -13.23 8.75 18.04
CA ASN A 41 -12.64 9.53 19.11
C ASN A 41 -11.73 10.62 18.56
N LEU A 42 -12.15 11.85 18.66
CA LEU A 42 -11.43 13.04 18.19
C LEU A 42 -10.05 13.27 18.87
N ALA A 43 -9.73 12.50 19.91
CA ALA A 43 -8.61 12.81 20.80
C ALA A 43 -7.42 11.85 20.68
N VAL A 44 -7.50 10.78 19.88
CA VAL A 44 -6.45 9.77 19.88
C VAL A 44 -5.97 9.53 18.44
N ASP A 45 -4.80 10.06 18.16
CA ASP A 45 -3.99 9.59 17.06
C ASP A 45 -3.49 8.19 17.44
N ASP A 46 -4.21 7.17 16.97
CA ASP A 46 -3.80 5.79 17.20
C ASP A 46 -2.58 5.51 16.31
N ALA A 47 -1.44 5.31 16.94
CA ALA A 47 -0.17 5.06 16.25
C ALA A 47 -0.21 3.85 15.29
N GLY A 48 -1.25 3.02 15.38
CA GLY A 48 -1.54 1.94 14.45
C GLY A 48 -2.41 2.33 13.25
N ASN A 49 -2.97 3.54 13.23
CA ASN A 49 -3.84 3.97 12.15
C ASN A 49 -3.05 4.62 11.02
N THR A 50 -2.94 3.92 9.91
CA THR A 50 -2.27 4.41 8.71
C THR A 50 -3.17 5.27 7.81
N PHE A 51 -4.47 5.31 8.06
CA PHE A 51 -5.42 6.09 7.27
C PHE A 51 -5.41 7.56 7.67
N ALA A 52 -4.96 8.44 6.79
CA ALA A 52 -4.80 9.87 7.06
C ALA A 52 -6.00 10.73 6.64
N GLY A 53 -6.84 10.24 5.74
CA GLY A 53 -7.97 11.00 5.22
C GLY A 53 -8.18 10.83 3.73
N THR A 54 -8.87 11.77 3.11
CA THR A 54 -9.13 11.76 1.66
C THR A 54 -8.57 13.00 0.98
N LEU A 55 -8.05 12.79 -0.23
CA LEU A 55 -7.56 13.85 -1.09
C LEU A 55 -8.62 14.16 -2.15
N ASN A 56 -8.96 15.45 -2.31
CA ASN A 56 -9.94 15.90 -3.29
C ASN A 56 -11.29 15.13 -3.24
N GLY A 57 -11.72 14.74 -2.05
CA GLY A 57 -13.01 14.08 -1.83
C GLY A 57 -13.15 12.66 -2.38
N GLY A 58 -12.10 12.01 -2.85
CA GLY A 58 -12.27 10.69 -3.45
C GLY A 58 -11.10 9.73 -3.34
N MET A 59 -9.88 10.21 -3.13
CA MET A 59 -8.70 9.39 -3.03
C MET A 59 -8.33 9.18 -1.56
N LYS A 60 -8.34 7.94 -1.10
CA LYS A 60 -7.94 7.59 0.27
C LYS A 60 -6.44 7.69 0.42
N VAL A 61 -5.98 8.36 1.46
CA VAL A 61 -4.56 8.55 1.77
C VAL A 61 -4.15 7.69 2.95
N TYR A 62 -3.09 6.91 2.76
CA TYR A 62 -2.49 6.08 3.78
C TYR A 62 -1.04 6.48 4.01
N ILE A 63 -0.62 6.53 5.25
CA ILE A 63 0.75 6.87 5.64
C ILE A 63 1.54 5.59 5.85
N ASP A 64 2.74 5.52 5.27
CA ASP A 64 3.72 4.49 5.56
C ASP A 64 4.76 5.04 6.54
N PRO A 65 4.72 4.64 7.82
CA PRO A 65 5.65 5.13 8.83
C PRO A 65 7.06 4.54 8.71
N TYR A 66 7.22 3.48 7.92
CA TYR A 66 8.49 2.78 7.75
C TYR A 66 9.26 3.21 6.50
N ALA A 67 8.75 4.19 5.77
CA ALA A 67 9.38 4.67 4.55
C ALA A 67 10.71 5.37 4.84
N ALA A 68 11.80 4.86 4.26
CA ALA A 68 13.12 5.46 4.36
C ALA A 68 13.37 6.58 3.34
N VAL A 69 12.51 6.69 2.34
CA VAL A 69 12.60 7.69 1.27
C VAL A 69 11.22 8.31 1.04
N ASN A 70 11.21 9.57 0.60
CA ASN A 70 9.97 10.24 0.28
C ASN A 70 9.43 9.77 -1.06
N TYR A 71 8.31 9.08 -1.01
CA TYR A 71 7.62 8.55 -2.17
C TYR A 71 6.11 8.70 -2.07
N VAL A 72 5.47 8.63 -3.21
CA VAL A 72 4.03 8.54 -3.35
C VAL A 72 3.72 7.37 -4.27
N ASN A 73 2.92 6.45 -3.80
CA ASN A 73 2.39 5.35 -4.60
C ASN A 73 0.89 5.53 -4.78
N ILE A 74 0.46 5.69 -6.01
CA ILE A 74 -0.96 5.81 -6.37
C ILE A 74 -1.41 4.51 -6.98
N GLY A 75 -2.53 3.99 -6.49
CA GLY A 75 -3.09 2.74 -6.98
C GLY A 75 -4.58 2.84 -7.28
N TYR A 76 -5.03 1.89 -8.06
CA TYR A 76 -6.43 1.66 -8.34
C TYR A 76 -6.83 0.26 -7.89
N LYS A 77 -7.94 0.17 -7.17
CA LYS A 77 -8.60 -1.08 -6.82
C LYS A 77 -10.09 -0.95 -7.08
N GLY A 78 -10.62 -1.79 -7.95
CA GLY A 78 -12.04 -1.84 -8.24
C GLY A 78 -12.86 -2.52 -7.15
N THR A 79 -14.17 -2.51 -7.32
CA THR A 79 -15.13 -3.17 -6.43
C THR A 79 -15.11 -4.70 -6.60
N ASN A 80 -14.76 -5.19 -7.78
CA ASN A 80 -14.64 -6.62 -8.04
C ASN A 80 -13.32 -7.15 -7.48
N ALA A 81 -13.34 -8.36 -6.92
CA ALA A 81 -12.16 -9.03 -6.40
C ALA A 81 -11.05 -9.24 -7.46
N TYR A 82 -11.44 -9.41 -8.72
CA TYR A 82 -10.50 -9.60 -9.83
C TYR A 82 -9.95 -8.28 -10.42
N ASP A 83 -10.51 -7.14 -10.02
CA ASP A 83 -10.08 -5.83 -10.50
C ASP A 83 -9.06 -5.22 -9.53
N ALA A 84 -7.91 -5.85 -9.46
CA ALA A 84 -6.80 -5.46 -8.62
C ALA A 84 -5.47 -5.75 -9.31
N GLY A 85 -4.42 -5.05 -8.92
CA GLY A 85 -3.08 -5.23 -9.50
C GLY A 85 -2.27 -6.34 -8.84
N ILE A 86 -2.58 -6.70 -7.61
CA ILE A 86 -1.87 -7.72 -6.83
C ILE A 86 -2.91 -8.58 -6.13
N PHE A 87 -2.67 -9.89 -6.16
CA PHE A 87 -3.50 -10.87 -5.48
C PHE A 87 -2.69 -11.59 -4.42
N TYR A 88 -3.17 -11.55 -3.20
CA TYR A 88 -2.64 -12.33 -2.10
C TYR A 88 -3.58 -13.51 -1.83
N CYS A 89 -3.07 -14.72 -1.99
CA CYS A 89 -3.82 -15.95 -1.86
C CYS A 89 -3.25 -16.79 -0.71
N PRO A 90 -3.73 -16.61 0.53
CA PRO A 90 -3.30 -17.45 1.63
C PRO A 90 -3.92 -18.84 1.48
N TYR A 91 -3.07 -19.87 1.44
CA TYR A 91 -3.49 -21.26 1.37
C TYR A 91 -3.55 -21.90 2.75
N VAL A 92 -2.52 -21.69 3.57
CA VAL A 92 -2.47 -22.14 4.94
C VAL A 92 -2.22 -20.91 5.83
N PRO A 93 -3.12 -20.60 6.78
CA PRO A 93 -2.90 -19.50 7.70
C PRO A 93 -1.67 -19.74 8.57
N LEU A 94 -1.20 -18.72 9.27
CA LEU A 94 -0.11 -18.85 10.20
C LEU A 94 -0.50 -19.81 11.33
N THR A 95 0.14 -20.97 11.37
CA THR A 95 -0.09 -22.00 12.37
C THR A 95 1.17 -22.20 13.22
N MET A 96 0.96 -22.36 14.52
CA MET A 96 2.02 -22.71 15.45
C MET A 96 2.07 -24.23 15.63
N VAL A 97 3.26 -24.79 15.50
CA VAL A 97 3.51 -26.21 15.76
C VAL A 97 4.45 -26.32 16.95
N ARG A 98 4.05 -27.12 17.92
CA ARG A 98 4.89 -27.46 19.08
C ARG A 98 5.36 -28.89 18.96
N ALA A 99 6.64 -29.10 19.22
CA ALA A 99 7.24 -30.43 19.31
C ALA A 99 8.24 -30.47 20.45
N VAL A 100 8.42 -31.64 21.03
CA VAL A 100 9.50 -31.89 22.00
C VAL A 100 10.64 -32.55 21.28
N GLY A 101 11.85 -32.05 21.49
CA GLY A 101 13.06 -32.60 20.89
C GLY A 101 13.37 -34.00 21.44
N GLU A 102 13.53 -34.96 20.54
CA GLU A 102 13.74 -36.37 20.87
C GLU A 102 14.98 -36.62 21.73
N ASN A 103 16.07 -35.90 21.48
CA ASN A 103 17.34 -36.07 22.17
C ASN A 103 17.59 -35.07 23.31
N SER A 104 16.83 -33.98 23.40
CA SER A 104 17.12 -32.92 24.37
C SER A 104 15.96 -32.62 25.32
N PHE A 105 14.79 -33.22 25.11
CA PHE A 105 13.52 -32.92 25.81
C PHE A 105 13.16 -31.43 25.86
N GLN A 106 13.81 -30.61 25.03
CA GLN A 106 13.54 -29.16 24.95
C GLN A 106 12.30 -28.90 24.07
N PRO A 107 11.42 -27.99 24.49
CA PRO A 107 10.30 -27.60 23.66
C PRO A 107 10.78 -26.83 22.43
N LYS A 108 10.34 -27.26 21.26
CA LYS A 108 10.57 -26.57 19.98
C LYS A 108 9.27 -25.98 19.50
N ILE A 109 9.29 -24.71 19.13
CA ILE A 109 8.14 -24.00 18.59
C ILE A 109 8.49 -23.59 17.15
N GLY A 110 7.63 -23.98 16.21
CA GLY A 110 7.73 -23.60 14.82
C GLY A 110 6.49 -22.87 14.34
N PHE A 111 6.66 -21.87 13.49
CA PHE A 111 5.56 -21.21 12.81
C PHE A 111 5.57 -21.62 11.34
N LYS A 112 4.40 -21.96 10.82
CA LYS A 112 4.23 -22.43 9.44
C LYS A 112 3.11 -21.64 8.77
N THR A 113 3.39 -21.16 7.56
CA THR A 113 2.38 -20.57 6.70
C THR A 113 2.66 -20.95 5.24
N ARG A 114 1.62 -20.96 4.42
CA ARG A 114 1.73 -21.10 2.96
C ARG A 114 0.84 -20.08 2.29
N TYR A 115 1.42 -19.31 1.38
CA TYR A 115 0.68 -18.30 0.63
C TYR A 115 1.26 -18.19 -0.79
N GLY A 116 0.44 -17.69 -1.68
CA GLY A 116 0.85 -17.27 -3.01
C GLY A 116 0.62 -15.79 -3.20
N MET A 117 1.50 -15.13 -3.91
CA MET A 117 1.30 -13.76 -4.39
C MET A 117 1.47 -13.71 -5.89
N VAL A 118 0.53 -13.09 -6.57
CA VAL A 118 0.53 -12.96 -8.02
C VAL A 118 0.20 -11.52 -8.38
N ALA A 119 1.00 -10.94 -9.28
CA ALA A 119 0.65 -9.67 -9.93
C ALA A 119 -0.33 -9.94 -11.07
N ASN A 120 -1.14 -8.93 -11.40
CA ASN A 120 -2.09 -9.03 -12.51
C ASN A 120 -1.35 -9.42 -13.81
N PRO A 121 -1.73 -10.53 -14.49
CA PRO A 121 -1.06 -10.99 -15.71
C PRO A 121 -1.24 -10.06 -16.91
N PHE A 122 -2.24 -9.18 -16.87
CA PHE A 122 -2.49 -8.14 -17.89
C PHE A 122 -1.72 -6.84 -17.62
N VAL A 123 -0.77 -6.87 -16.71
CA VAL A 123 0.17 -5.77 -16.52
C VAL A 123 1.01 -5.63 -17.78
N GLY A 124 0.79 -4.54 -18.48
CA GLY A 124 1.31 -4.32 -19.81
C GLY A 124 2.79 -4.51 -19.92
N SER A 125 3.15 -5.46 -20.71
CA SER A 125 4.41 -5.51 -21.42
C SER A 125 4.19 -4.78 -22.74
N THR A 126 4.54 -3.52 -22.82
CA THR A 126 4.74 -2.91 -24.11
C THR A 126 6.12 -3.35 -24.55
N ALA A 127 6.16 -4.40 -25.34
CA ALA A 127 7.39 -4.82 -26.01
C ALA A 127 7.91 -3.62 -26.81
N GLY A 128 9.00 -3.02 -26.38
CA GLY A 128 9.63 -1.90 -27.06
C GLY A 128 10.01 -0.69 -26.21
N ASP A 129 9.53 -0.59 -24.98
CA ASP A 129 9.97 0.45 -24.07
C ASP A 129 11.12 -0.05 -23.18
N ASN A 130 12.32 0.25 -23.62
CA ASN A 130 13.57 -0.17 -22.96
C ASN A 130 13.87 0.59 -21.65
N THR A 131 12.87 1.24 -21.07
CA THR A 131 13.03 2.05 -19.85
C THR A 131 12.92 1.24 -18.55
N GLY A 132 12.94 -0.08 -18.60
CA GLY A 132 12.78 -0.94 -17.43
C GLY A 132 11.34 -0.97 -16.90
N ALA A 133 10.42 -0.28 -17.56
CA ALA A 133 9.01 -0.23 -17.23
C ALA A 133 8.20 -1.39 -17.81
N ASP A 134 8.82 -2.27 -18.56
CA ASP A 134 8.20 -3.37 -19.31
C ASP A 134 7.43 -4.37 -18.42
N ARG A 135 7.56 -4.26 -17.12
CA ARG A 135 6.87 -5.09 -16.14
C ARG A 135 6.21 -4.28 -15.03
N ALA A 136 6.05 -2.97 -15.25
CA ALA A 136 5.38 -2.12 -14.26
C ALA A 136 3.90 -2.47 -14.20
N ASN A 137 3.40 -2.68 -12.99
CA ASN A 137 2.00 -2.92 -12.77
C ASN A 137 1.17 -1.69 -13.18
N GLN A 138 0.24 -1.84 -14.14
CA GLN A 138 -0.58 -0.74 -14.65
C GLN A 138 -1.54 -0.14 -13.61
N TYR A 139 -1.87 -0.91 -12.58
CA TYR A 139 -2.74 -0.48 -11.48
C TYR A 139 -2.05 0.41 -10.48
N TYR A 140 -0.71 0.47 -10.48
CA TYR A 140 0.09 1.25 -9.53
C TYR A 140 1.07 2.15 -10.26
N ARG A 141 1.33 3.31 -9.65
CA ARG A 141 2.40 4.23 -10.06
C ARG A 141 3.09 4.79 -8.84
N ILE A 142 4.39 4.65 -8.82
CA ILE A 142 5.24 5.19 -7.76
C ILE A 142 6.00 6.40 -8.28
N PHE A 143 6.09 7.43 -7.44
CA PHE A 143 6.83 8.65 -7.70
C PHE A 143 7.75 8.92 -6.51
N LYS A 144 9.01 9.22 -6.79
CA LYS A 144 9.91 9.77 -5.79
C LYS A 144 9.60 11.26 -5.65
N VAL A 145 9.41 11.72 -4.43
CA VAL A 145 9.21 13.14 -4.12
C VAL A 145 10.50 13.70 -3.59
N THR A 146 10.95 14.80 -4.18
CA THR A 146 12.18 15.49 -3.79
C THR A 146 11.85 16.94 -3.46
N ASN A 147 12.70 17.58 -2.66
CA ASN A 147 12.61 19.00 -2.36
C ASN A 147 11.32 19.43 -1.62
N ILE A 148 10.85 18.61 -0.67
CA ILE A 148 9.65 18.89 0.12
C ILE A 148 9.86 20.08 1.06
N LEU A 149 11.05 20.19 1.62
CA LEU A 149 11.41 21.23 2.59
C LEU A 149 12.29 22.35 2.01
N GLY A 150 12.44 22.41 0.69
CA GLY A 150 13.28 23.42 0.04
C GLY A 150 14.79 23.19 0.21
N GLU A 151 15.20 22.04 0.70
CA GLU A 151 16.60 21.62 0.69
C GLU A 151 16.97 21.15 -0.72
N GLY A 152 17.58 22.04 -1.47
CA GLY A 152 18.15 21.81 -2.79
C GLY A 152 19.58 21.34 -2.73
#